data_dcd2da02684b8f405de59c95f189161f
#
_entry.id   dcd2da02684b8f405de59c95f189161f
#
_cell.length_a   1.000
_cell.length_b   1.000
_cell.length_c   1.000
_cell.angle_alpha   90.00
_cell.angle_beta   90.00
_cell.angle_gamma   90.00
#
_symmetry.space_group_name_H-M   'P 1'
#
loop_
_entity.id
_entity.type
_entity.pdbx_description
1 polymer ?
#
loop_
_entity_poly.entity_id
_entity_poly.type
_entity_poly.pdbx_seq_one_letter_code
_entity_poly.pdbx_strand_id
1 'polypeptide(L)'
;MARSWFFRSDGPAGDEAADPRIAREPADLVIIAFGVNDATSYRPPSAFADDLAALVTAARQRVGEAAVVIAGVAPLTSFPALPWPLRTILGWRTAALQAAADRLAARMPKVAVERFAAPPGPELFAEDGFHPNPRAHALWGEKIAALALPLVA
;
A
#
# COMPACT_ATOMS: atom_id res chain seq x y z
N MET A 1 -11.11 19.15 7.44
CA MET A 1 -10.47 18.32 8.49
C MET A 1 -10.24 16.95 7.88
N ALA A 2 -9.00 16.63 7.49
CA ALA A 2 -8.69 15.35 6.83
C ALA A 2 -8.77 14.21 7.85
N ARG A 3 -9.59 13.20 7.59
CA ARG A 3 -9.63 11.97 8.37
C ARG A 3 -8.89 10.89 7.60
N SER A 4 -7.86 10.28 8.19
CA SER A 4 -7.13 9.14 7.65
C SER A 4 -7.67 7.85 8.23
N TRP A 5 -7.90 6.86 7.37
CA TRP A 5 -8.34 5.52 7.74
C TRP A 5 -7.30 4.51 7.24
N PHE A 6 -6.93 3.56 8.07
CA PHE A 6 -6.01 2.48 7.73
C PHE A 6 -6.78 1.18 7.58
N PHE A 7 -6.58 0.52 6.44
CA PHE A 7 -7.02 -0.86 6.22
C PHE A 7 -5.85 -1.81 6.45
N ARG A 8 -6.09 -2.84 7.22
CA ARG A 8 -5.18 -3.97 7.36
C ARG A 8 -5.92 -5.23 6.93
N SER A 9 -5.46 -5.90 5.87
CA SER A 9 -5.98 -7.19 5.46
C SER A 9 -5.10 -8.30 6.06
N ASP A 10 -5.55 -8.91 7.13
CA ASP A 10 -4.92 -10.09 7.73
C ASP A 10 -5.66 -11.40 7.38
N GLY A 11 -6.56 -11.38 6.39
CA GLY A 11 -7.40 -12.52 6.02
C GLY A 11 -7.76 -12.59 4.53
N PRO A 12 -8.40 -13.68 4.06
CA PRO A 12 -8.86 -13.78 2.68
C PRO A 12 -9.89 -12.69 2.39
N ALA A 13 -9.74 -12.05 1.25
CA ALA A 13 -10.41 -10.82 0.80
C ALA A 13 -11.98 -10.85 0.71
N GLY A 14 -12.64 -11.80 1.37
CA GLY A 14 -14.08 -12.00 1.25
C GLY A 14 -14.95 -11.17 2.17
N ASP A 15 -14.54 -10.94 3.42
CA ASP A 15 -15.43 -10.38 4.46
C ASP A 15 -15.07 -8.97 4.94
N GLU A 16 -13.85 -8.49 4.71
CA GLU A 16 -13.39 -7.18 5.21
C GLU A 16 -13.92 -5.97 4.41
N ALA A 17 -14.35 -6.16 3.17
CA ALA A 17 -15.04 -5.11 2.40
C ALA A 17 -16.37 -4.67 3.06
N ALA A 18 -16.83 -5.40 4.06
CA ALA A 18 -18.05 -5.15 4.82
C ALA A 18 -17.83 -4.56 6.21
N ASP A 19 -16.60 -4.18 6.62
CA ASP A 19 -16.37 -3.60 7.95
C ASP A 19 -17.27 -2.37 8.17
N PRO A 20 -18.24 -2.44 9.10
CA PRO A 20 -19.18 -1.35 9.36
C PRO A 20 -18.48 -0.10 9.95
N ARG A 21 -17.23 -0.24 10.41
CA ARG A 21 -16.42 0.88 10.93
C ARG A 21 -15.86 1.78 9.85
N ILE A 22 -15.92 1.36 8.58
CA ILE A 22 -15.60 2.28 7.47
C ILE A 22 -16.72 3.29 7.38
N ALA A 23 -16.39 4.52 7.69
CA ALA A 23 -17.36 5.61 7.63
C ALA A 23 -18.01 5.66 6.22
N ARG A 24 -19.34 5.78 6.21
CA ARG A 24 -20.11 6.03 4.98
C ARG A 24 -20.17 7.55 4.68
N GLU A 25 -19.17 8.28 5.13
CA GLU A 25 -19.06 9.72 4.89
C GLU A 25 -18.26 9.93 3.60
N PRO A 26 -18.62 10.89 2.76
CA PRO A 26 -17.83 11.26 1.59
C PRO A 26 -16.39 11.57 1.97
N ALA A 27 -15.45 11.10 1.16
CA ALA A 27 -14.04 11.39 1.31
C ALA A 27 -13.44 11.83 -0.04
N ASP A 28 -12.52 12.77 0.00
CA ASP A 28 -11.80 13.23 -1.18
C ASP A 28 -10.61 12.32 -1.51
N LEU A 29 -10.06 11.64 -0.51
CA LEU A 29 -8.87 10.81 -0.62
C LEU A 29 -9.00 9.53 0.20
N VAL A 30 -8.60 8.42 -0.41
CA VAL A 30 -8.38 7.12 0.25
C VAL A 30 -6.92 6.74 0.11
N ILE A 31 -6.28 6.34 1.20
CA ILE A 31 -4.92 5.79 1.20
C ILE A 31 -5.00 4.31 1.51
N ILE A 32 -4.39 3.49 0.64
CA ILE A 32 -4.37 2.03 0.76
C ILE A 32 -2.91 1.59 0.99
N ALA A 33 -2.63 0.98 2.15
CA ALA A 33 -1.29 0.53 2.53
C ALA A 33 -1.28 -0.97 2.86
N PHE A 34 -0.74 -1.80 1.96
CA PHE A 34 -0.56 -3.25 2.15
C PHE A 34 0.45 -3.82 1.13
N GLY A 35 0.70 -5.13 1.16
CA GLY A 35 1.52 -5.83 0.17
C GLY A 35 2.69 -6.61 0.76
N VAL A 36 3.18 -6.27 1.96
CA VAL A 36 4.24 -7.04 2.62
C VAL A 36 3.73 -8.45 2.98
N ASN A 37 2.53 -8.56 3.54
CA ASN A 37 1.91 -9.85 3.86
C ASN A 37 1.61 -10.67 2.60
N ASP A 38 1.20 -10.00 1.50
CA ASP A 38 0.99 -10.66 0.20
C ASP A 38 2.30 -11.24 -0.36
N ALA A 39 3.41 -10.54 -0.18
CA ALA A 39 4.72 -11.05 -0.57
C ALA A 39 5.13 -12.27 0.26
N THR A 40 4.92 -12.25 1.57
CA THR A 40 5.29 -13.34 2.49
C THR A 40 4.36 -14.55 2.37
N SER A 41 3.09 -14.36 2.06
CA SER A 41 2.11 -15.43 1.81
C SER A 41 2.11 -15.97 0.38
N TYR A 42 3.06 -15.53 -0.44
CA TYR A 42 3.21 -15.99 -1.83
C TYR A 42 1.99 -15.72 -2.72
N ARG A 43 1.22 -14.66 -2.44
CA ARG A 43 0.08 -14.30 -3.28
C ARG A 43 0.53 -13.99 -4.72
N PRO A 44 -0.13 -14.56 -5.76
CA PRO A 44 0.22 -14.25 -7.15
C PRO A 44 0.00 -12.76 -7.47
N PRO A 45 0.88 -12.11 -8.25
CA PRO A 45 0.72 -10.69 -8.61
C PRO A 45 -0.58 -10.36 -9.35
N SER A 46 -1.14 -11.30 -10.11
CA SER A 46 -2.47 -11.13 -10.73
C SER A 46 -3.59 -11.08 -9.69
N ALA A 47 -3.61 -12.04 -8.77
CA ALA A 47 -4.61 -12.07 -7.70
C ALA A 47 -4.49 -10.83 -6.78
N PHE A 48 -3.27 -10.38 -6.48
CA PHE A 48 -3.03 -9.13 -5.76
C PHE A 48 -3.62 -7.91 -6.51
N ALA A 49 -3.44 -7.83 -7.83
CA ALA A 49 -4.00 -6.74 -8.63
C ALA A 49 -5.53 -6.78 -8.67
N ASP A 50 -6.13 -7.97 -8.75
CA ASP A 50 -7.59 -8.15 -8.75
C ASP A 50 -8.19 -7.72 -7.41
N ASP A 51 -7.58 -8.13 -6.29
CA ASP A 51 -8.00 -7.71 -4.94
C ASP A 51 -7.87 -6.20 -4.75
N LEU A 52 -6.77 -5.63 -5.23
CA LEU A 52 -6.53 -4.19 -5.17
C LEU A 52 -7.57 -3.41 -5.98
N ALA A 53 -7.92 -3.88 -7.18
CA ALA A 53 -8.97 -3.30 -8.01
C ALA A 53 -10.33 -3.38 -7.31
N ALA A 54 -10.65 -4.52 -6.73
CA ALA A 54 -11.88 -4.72 -5.97
C ALA A 54 -11.94 -3.78 -4.75
N LEU A 55 -10.83 -3.62 -4.02
CA LEU A 55 -10.74 -2.74 -2.87
C LEU A 55 -10.92 -1.26 -3.25
N VAL A 56 -10.28 -0.79 -4.31
CA VAL A 56 -10.46 0.58 -4.83
C VAL A 56 -11.93 0.82 -5.21
N THR A 57 -12.55 -0.15 -5.90
CA THR A 57 -13.95 -0.07 -6.30
C THR A 57 -14.88 -0.03 -5.08
N ALA A 58 -14.68 -0.93 -4.11
CA ALA A 58 -15.47 -1.00 -2.89
C ALA A 58 -15.33 0.29 -2.04
N ALA A 59 -14.11 0.84 -1.95
CA ALA A 59 -13.87 2.10 -1.26
C ALA A 59 -14.70 3.24 -1.90
N ARG A 60 -14.64 3.38 -3.24
CA ARG A 60 -15.40 4.42 -3.97
C ARG A 60 -16.91 4.25 -3.85
N GLN A 61 -17.41 3.03 -3.83
CA GLN A 61 -18.84 2.76 -3.59
C GLN A 61 -19.32 3.26 -2.22
N ARG A 62 -18.41 3.35 -1.23
CA ARG A 62 -18.74 3.79 0.13
C ARG A 62 -18.58 5.29 0.36
N VAL A 63 -17.51 5.85 -0.19
CA VAL A 63 -17.12 7.24 0.12
C VAL A 63 -17.28 8.19 -1.07
N GLY A 64 -17.71 7.71 -2.23
CA GLY A 64 -17.81 8.49 -3.47
C GLY A 64 -16.55 8.39 -4.34
N GLU A 65 -16.47 9.22 -5.37
CA GLU A 65 -15.39 9.23 -6.38
C GLU A 65 -14.06 9.79 -5.82
N ALA A 66 -13.62 9.22 -4.71
CA ALA A 66 -12.38 9.61 -4.06
C ALA A 66 -11.14 9.35 -4.94
N ALA A 67 -10.16 10.23 -4.83
CA ALA A 67 -8.80 9.92 -5.28
C ALA A 67 -8.22 8.79 -4.41
N VAL A 68 -7.41 7.93 -5.00
CA VAL A 68 -6.80 6.81 -4.28
C VAL A 68 -5.28 6.88 -4.42
N VAL A 69 -4.59 6.84 -3.30
CA VAL A 69 -3.13 6.65 -3.27
C VAL A 69 -2.82 5.29 -2.68
N ILE A 70 -2.21 4.42 -3.48
CA ILE A 70 -1.66 3.16 -3.03
C ILE A 70 -0.26 3.44 -2.48
N ALA A 71 -0.04 3.12 -1.23
CA ALA A 71 1.17 3.50 -0.49
C ALA A 71 2.43 2.68 -0.86
N GLY A 72 2.36 1.93 -1.95
CA GLY A 72 3.47 1.13 -2.47
C GLY A 72 3.76 -0.14 -1.66
N VAL A 73 4.51 -1.06 -2.28
CA VAL A 73 4.98 -2.29 -1.62
C VAL A 73 6.44 -2.11 -1.23
N ALA A 74 6.71 -2.10 0.08
CA ALA A 74 8.06 -1.88 0.59
C ALA A 74 9.06 -2.93 0.04
N PRO A 75 10.25 -2.51 -0.45
CA PRO A 75 11.24 -3.43 -1.04
C PRO A 75 11.92 -4.26 0.04
N LEU A 76 11.49 -5.51 0.23
CA LEU A 76 12.00 -6.41 1.27
C LEU A 76 13.50 -6.76 1.14
N THR A 77 14.14 -6.40 0.02
CA THR A 77 15.60 -6.52 -0.15
C THR A 77 16.41 -5.70 0.86
N SER A 78 15.84 -4.63 1.40
CA SER A 78 16.53 -3.71 2.32
C SER A 78 16.24 -3.96 3.80
N PHE A 79 15.40 -4.94 4.13
CA PHE A 79 14.97 -5.19 5.51
C PHE A 79 16.07 -5.89 6.32
N PRO A 80 16.64 -5.24 7.36
CA PRO A 80 17.73 -5.80 8.15
C PRO A 80 17.40 -7.13 8.82
N ALA A 81 16.14 -7.31 9.27
CA ALA A 81 15.67 -8.52 9.92
C ALA A 81 15.64 -9.75 9.00
N LEU A 82 15.66 -9.58 7.68
CA LEU A 82 15.55 -10.68 6.74
C LEU A 82 16.94 -11.22 6.35
N PRO A 83 17.24 -12.52 6.65
CA PRO A 83 18.50 -13.14 6.27
C PRO A 83 18.56 -13.41 4.76
N TRP A 84 19.78 -13.49 4.22
CA TRP A 84 20.00 -14.07 2.90
C TRP A 84 19.79 -15.60 2.95
N PRO A 85 19.15 -16.25 1.94
CA PRO A 85 18.65 -15.70 0.68
C PRO A 85 17.19 -15.19 0.75
N LEU A 86 16.52 -15.31 1.89
CA LEU A 86 15.09 -15.00 2.04
C LEU A 86 14.75 -13.57 1.60
N ARG A 87 15.53 -12.58 2.02
CA ARG A 87 15.33 -11.17 1.63
C ARG A 87 15.38 -10.94 0.12
N THR A 88 16.23 -11.71 -0.60
CA THR A 88 16.34 -11.61 -2.05
C THR A 88 15.09 -12.16 -2.73
N ILE A 89 14.61 -13.34 -2.29
CA ILE A 89 13.39 -13.97 -2.81
C ILE A 89 12.17 -13.09 -2.56
N LEU A 90 12.01 -12.60 -1.33
CA LEU A 90 10.89 -11.72 -0.97
C LEU A 90 11.01 -10.36 -1.66
N GLY A 91 12.21 -9.86 -1.90
CA GLY A 91 12.44 -8.65 -2.67
C GLY A 91 11.97 -8.75 -4.12
N TRP A 92 12.24 -9.86 -4.80
CA TRP A 92 11.69 -10.10 -6.14
C TRP A 92 10.16 -10.15 -6.12
N ARG A 93 9.58 -10.72 -5.08
CA ARG A 93 8.14 -10.78 -4.93
C ARG A 93 7.53 -9.39 -4.72
N THR A 94 8.10 -8.59 -3.81
CA THR A 94 7.62 -7.21 -3.61
C THR A 94 7.74 -6.36 -4.87
N ALA A 95 8.81 -6.54 -5.65
CA ALA A 95 8.96 -5.87 -6.95
C ALA A 95 7.87 -6.29 -7.95
N ALA A 96 7.50 -7.58 -7.98
CA ALA A 96 6.43 -8.08 -8.85
C ALA A 96 5.04 -7.54 -8.42
N LEU A 97 4.75 -7.46 -7.12
CA LEU A 97 3.52 -6.88 -6.59
C LEU A 97 3.48 -5.36 -6.87
N GLN A 98 4.59 -4.64 -6.66
CA GLN A 98 4.68 -3.22 -6.99
C GLN A 98 4.37 -2.98 -8.48
N ALA A 99 4.98 -3.77 -9.38
CA ALA A 99 4.71 -3.68 -10.80
C ALA A 99 3.23 -3.99 -11.16
N ALA A 100 2.57 -4.85 -10.40
CA ALA A 100 1.14 -5.14 -10.57
C ALA A 100 0.28 -3.94 -10.14
N ALA A 101 0.59 -3.31 -9.00
CA ALA A 101 -0.06 -2.09 -8.53
C ALA A 101 0.12 -0.92 -9.52
N ASP A 102 1.33 -0.74 -10.06
CA ASP A 102 1.63 0.28 -11.07
C ASP A 102 0.79 0.12 -12.34
N ARG A 103 0.68 -1.11 -12.84
CA ARG A 103 -0.15 -1.42 -14.03
C ARG A 103 -1.63 -1.18 -13.77
N LEU A 104 -2.11 -1.46 -12.56
CA LEU A 104 -3.47 -1.19 -12.16
C LEU A 104 -3.74 0.31 -12.13
N ALA A 105 -2.92 1.08 -11.43
CA ALA A 105 -3.06 2.53 -11.32
C ALA A 105 -3.07 3.22 -12.69
N ALA A 106 -2.24 2.76 -13.64
CA ALA A 106 -2.21 3.29 -15.00
C ALA A 106 -3.54 3.10 -15.79
N ARG A 107 -4.44 2.24 -15.31
CA ARG A 107 -5.74 1.93 -15.94
C ARG A 107 -6.92 2.52 -15.18
N MET A 108 -6.71 3.02 -13.98
CA MET A 108 -7.78 3.54 -13.12
C MET A 108 -7.66 5.07 -12.98
N PRO A 109 -8.71 5.84 -13.24
CA PRO A 109 -8.67 7.29 -13.07
C PRO A 109 -8.49 7.66 -11.60
N LYS A 110 -7.77 8.75 -11.34
CA LYS A 110 -7.50 9.27 -9.99
C LYS A 110 -6.89 8.24 -9.03
N VAL A 111 -6.06 7.32 -9.54
CA VAL A 111 -5.29 6.36 -8.74
C VAL A 111 -3.81 6.61 -8.96
N ALA A 112 -3.04 6.81 -7.90
CA ALA A 112 -1.58 6.89 -7.93
C ALA A 112 -0.97 5.84 -7.02
N VAL A 113 0.27 5.44 -7.31
CA VAL A 113 1.04 4.49 -6.51
C VAL A 113 2.33 5.15 -6.07
N GLU A 114 2.63 5.13 -4.77
CA GLU A 114 3.95 5.50 -4.27
C GLU A 114 4.96 4.44 -4.70
N ARG A 115 6.11 4.90 -5.16
CA ARG A 115 7.25 4.05 -5.53
C ARG A 115 8.42 4.39 -4.64
N PHE A 116 8.97 3.38 -4.01
CA PHE A 116 10.22 3.56 -3.28
C PHE A 116 11.35 3.85 -4.27
N ALA A 117 11.72 5.13 -4.43
CA ALA A 117 12.76 5.55 -5.36
C ALA A 117 14.13 4.93 -5.03
N ALA A 118 14.37 4.65 -3.75
CA ALA A 118 15.51 3.87 -3.26
C ALA A 118 15.05 2.98 -2.11
N PRO A 119 15.70 1.83 -1.90
CA PRO A 119 15.46 1.02 -0.71
C PRO A 119 15.74 1.84 0.55
N PRO A 120 14.90 1.75 1.60
CA PRO A 120 15.13 2.44 2.86
C PRO A 120 16.43 1.96 3.50
N GLY A 121 17.22 2.88 4.03
CA GLY A 121 18.41 2.56 4.81
C GLY A 121 18.06 1.96 6.17
N PRO A 122 19.03 1.28 6.85
CA PRO A 122 18.79 0.65 8.13
C PRO A 122 18.34 1.61 9.23
N GLU A 123 18.70 2.89 9.13
CA GLU A 123 18.32 3.94 10.08
C GLU A 123 16.83 4.33 10.03
N LEU A 124 16.07 3.79 9.08
CA LEU A 124 14.62 4.01 8.93
C LEU A 124 13.78 2.88 9.52
N PHE A 125 14.42 1.84 10.07
CA PHE A 125 13.74 0.75 10.73
C PHE A 125 13.71 0.93 12.26
N ALA A 126 12.73 0.33 12.89
CA ALA A 126 12.68 0.14 14.33
C ALA A 126 13.75 -0.87 14.77
N GLU A 127 13.88 -1.10 16.09
CA GLU A 127 14.87 -2.02 16.66
C GLU A 127 14.74 -3.46 16.15
N ASP A 128 13.53 -3.85 15.71
CA ASP A 128 13.28 -5.18 15.14
C ASP A 128 13.83 -5.36 13.72
N GLY A 129 14.30 -4.28 13.09
CA GLY A 129 14.83 -4.29 11.72
C GLY A 129 13.80 -4.62 10.65
N PHE A 130 12.50 -4.57 10.98
CA PHE A 130 11.40 -4.92 10.09
C PHE A 130 10.36 -3.80 9.96
N HIS A 131 9.91 -3.24 11.07
CA HIS A 131 8.92 -2.17 11.05
C HIS A 131 9.56 -0.80 10.81
N PRO A 132 8.90 0.11 10.07
CA PRO A 132 9.39 1.47 9.89
C PRO A 132 9.33 2.22 11.23
N ASN A 133 10.36 3.02 11.50
CA ASN A 133 10.38 3.90 12.67
C ASN A 133 9.60 5.21 12.40
N PRO A 134 9.41 6.10 13.40
CA PRO A 134 8.67 7.35 13.23
C PRO A 134 9.21 8.26 12.12
N ARG A 135 10.53 8.29 11.89
CA ARG A 135 11.15 9.06 10.80
C ARG A 135 10.77 8.50 9.43
N ALA A 136 10.78 7.18 9.29
CA ALA A 136 10.34 6.52 8.05
C ALA A 136 8.87 6.81 7.75
N HIS A 137 8.01 6.77 8.77
CA HIS A 137 6.59 7.12 8.62
C HIS A 137 6.40 8.58 8.16
N ALA A 138 7.14 9.53 8.74
CA ALA A 138 7.07 10.94 8.33
C ALA A 138 7.47 11.12 6.86
N LEU A 139 8.63 10.57 6.46
CA LEU A 139 9.11 10.64 5.07
C LEU A 139 8.15 9.98 4.07
N TRP A 140 7.55 8.86 4.47
CA TRP A 140 6.57 8.16 3.64
C TRP A 140 5.27 8.96 3.52
N GLY A 141 4.82 9.56 4.61
CA GLY A 141 3.67 10.46 4.63
C GLY A 141 3.83 11.66 3.70
N GLU A 142 5.00 12.30 3.68
CA GLU A 142 5.33 13.39 2.76
C GLU A 142 5.23 12.98 1.29
N LYS A 143 5.74 11.80 0.94
CA LYS A 143 5.64 11.26 -0.43
C LYS A 143 4.20 10.97 -0.83
N ILE A 144 3.41 10.35 0.06
CA ILE A 144 2.00 10.08 -0.17
C ILE A 144 1.23 11.40 -0.35
N ALA A 145 1.50 12.41 0.48
CA ALA A 145 0.88 13.72 0.34
C ALA A 145 1.22 14.39 -1.00
N ALA A 146 2.47 14.32 -1.45
CA ALA A 146 2.89 14.86 -2.73
C ALA A 146 2.17 14.19 -3.92
N LEU A 147 1.85 12.89 -3.83
CA LEU A 147 1.08 12.16 -4.83
C LEU A 147 -0.42 12.48 -4.75
N ALA A 148 -0.94 12.71 -3.55
CA ALA A 148 -2.36 12.95 -3.32
C ALA A 148 -2.81 14.34 -3.78
N LEU A 149 -2.02 15.38 -3.50
CA LEU A 149 -2.39 16.78 -3.77
C LEU A 149 -2.87 17.04 -5.20
N PRO A 150 -2.18 16.61 -6.27
CA PRO A 150 -2.65 16.83 -7.64
C PRO A 150 -3.88 16.01 -8.03
N LEU A 151 -4.24 14.97 -7.24
CA LEU A 151 -5.41 14.14 -7.53
C LEU A 151 -6.70 14.70 -6.92
N VAL A 152 -6.59 15.52 -5.86
CA VAL A 152 -7.73 16.12 -5.11
C VAL A 152 -7.91 17.59 -5.43
N ALA A 153 -6.99 18.20 -6.18
CA ALA A 153 -7.11 19.57 -6.69
C ALA A 153 -8.08 19.58 -7.89
#